data_16a4ecd2052607806cb336bb06075caf
#
_entry.id   16a4ecd2052607806cb336bb06075caf
#
_cell.length_a   1.000
_cell.length_b   1.000
_cell.length_c   1.000
_cell.angle_alpha   90.00
_cell.angle_beta   90.00
_cell.angle_gamma   90.00
#
_symmetry.space_group_name_H-M   'P 1'
#
loop_
_entity.id
_entity.type
_entity.pdbx_description
1 polymer ?
#
loop_
_entity_poly.entity_id
_entity_poly.type
_entity_poly.pdbx_seq_one_letter_code
_entity_poly.pdbx_strand_id
1 'polypeptide(L)'
;PNLVVSEELERHGFEGLSFFSFLPVGLIVITIGVLFLLPMSKTLIKKQKGHSRRGDGKSLDDLVEEYQLDDNLYGYRVPARSGITGQKVIDLDLKSRYGVTILEIRNEKRKALGMVRDVSQSIVSGDSTIEAGDILYVVGNRNGMEQMATDYGLSREKNVTLGFYDIGLAELVVLPSSKLTNTKICESRLRENDKVNVLGIRRGEEYIYDDLGNRRLKSGDVLLVQAP
;
A
#
# COMPACT_ATOMS: atom_id res chain seq x y z
N PRO A 1 28.69 8.25 -42.05
CA PRO A 1 30.02 7.66 -41.90
C PRO A 1 30.30 6.58 -42.97
N ASN A 2 29.35 5.71 -43.31
CA ASN A 2 29.56 4.59 -44.24
C ASN A 2 29.80 5.06 -45.68
N LEU A 3 29.20 6.17 -46.10
CA LEU A 3 29.39 6.75 -47.44
C LEU A 3 30.84 7.25 -47.65
N VAL A 4 31.43 7.87 -46.63
CA VAL A 4 32.81 8.39 -46.66
C VAL A 4 33.82 7.22 -46.79
N VAL A 5 33.59 6.15 -46.09
CA VAL A 5 34.44 4.95 -46.15
C VAL A 5 34.32 4.26 -47.51
N SER A 6 33.10 4.20 -48.08
CA SER A 6 32.86 3.67 -49.42
C SER A 6 33.57 4.44 -50.51
N GLU A 7 33.47 5.80 -50.45
CA GLU A 7 34.11 6.73 -51.38
C GLU A 7 35.65 6.62 -51.32
N GLU A 8 36.23 6.44 -50.15
CA GLU A 8 37.67 6.30 -49.96
C GLU A 8 38.16 4.96 -50.49
N LEU A 9 37.40 3.85 -50.31
CA LEU A 9 37.69 2.55 -50.89
C LEU A 9 37.69 2.58 -52.42
N GLU A 10 36.73 3.25 -53.05
CA GLU A 10 36.64 3.40 -54.51
C GLU A 10 37.83 4.22 -55.06
N ARG A 11 38.27 5.26 -54.35
CA ARG A 11 39.48 6.03 -54.68
C ARG A 11 40.75 5.21 -54.74
N HIS A 12 40.81 4.15 -53.92
CA HIS A 12 41.96 3.25 -53.86
C HIS A 12 41.78 2.00 -54.72
N GLY A 13 40.76 1.96 -55.59
CA GLY A 13 40.56 0.89 -56.55
C GLY A 13 39.90 -0.40 -55.99
N PHE A 14 39.29 -0.27 -54.80
CA PHE A 14 38.48 -1.36 -54.24
C PHE A 14 37.01 -1.18 -54.58
N GLU A 15 36.24 -2.24 -54.55
CA GLU A 15 34.79 -2.14 -54.70
C GLU A 15 34.17 -1.39 -53.51
N GLY A 16 33.27 -0.43 -53.82
CA GLY A 16 32.55 0.34 -52.76
C GLY A 16 31.66 -0.55 -51.92
N LEU A 17 31.47 -0.16 -50.68
CA LEU A 17 30.62 -0.88 -49.74
C LEU A 17 29.14 -0.78 -50.12
N SER A 18 28.45 -1.89 -50.22
CA SER A 18 27.00 -1.95 -50.36
C SER A 18 26.31 -1.44 -49.07
N PHE A 19 25.11 -0.90 -49.22
CA PHE A 19 24.30 -0.42 -48.08
C PHE A 19 24.14 -1.47 -46.98
N PHE A 20 24.11 -2.73 -47.32
CA PHE A 20 23.95 -3.84 -46.37
C PHE A 20 25.26 -4.51 -45.93
N SER A 21 26.42 -3.99 -46.33
CA SER A 21 27.73 -4.60 -45.99
C SER A 21 27.99 -4.68 -44.50
N PHE A 22 27.40 -3.78 -43.68
CA PHE A 22 27.55 -3.77 -42.26
C PHE A 22 26.47 -4.56 -41.48
N LEU A 23 25.45 -5.04 -42.19
CA LEU A 23 24.33 -5.77 -41.59
C LEU A 23 24.78 -7.05 -40.84
N PRO A 24 25.68 -7.89 -41.38
CA PRO A 24 26.16 -9.09 -40.65
C PRO A 24 26.87 -8.72 -39.35
N VAL A 25 27.70 -7.68 -39.38
CA VAL A 25 28.42 -7.21 -38.17
C VAL A 25 27.46 -6.67 -37.15
N GLY A 26 26.49 -5.85 -37.55
CA GLY A 26 25.45 -5.31 -36.70
C GLY A 26 24.62 -6.43 -36.03
N LEU A 27 24.28 -7.45 -36.79
CA LEU A 27 23.50 -8.60 -36.29
C LEU A 27 24.26 -9.40 -35.21
N ILE A 28 25.57 -9.59 -35.43
CA ILE A 28 26.44 -10.26 -34.44
C ILE A 28 26.50 -9.43 -33.16
N VAL A 29 26.72 -8.10 -33.25
CA VAL A 29 26.82 -7.20 -32.08
C VAL A 29 25.50 -7.18 -31.30
N ILE A 30 24.36 -7.09 -31.99
CA ILE A 30 23.03 -7.13 -31.35
C ILE A 30 22.82 -8.47 -30.65
N THR A 31 23.16 -9.59 -31.30
CA THR A 31 23.00 -10.93 -30.72
C THR A 31 23.82 -11.08 -29.44
N ILE A 32 25.09 -10.68 -29.47
CA ILE A 32 25.96 -10.71 -28.28
C ILE A 32 25.39 -9.79 -27.19
N GLY A 33 24.94 -8.58 -27.53
CA GLY A 33 24.33 -7.64 -26.57
C GLY A 33 23.09 -8.23 -25.89
N VAL A 34 22.20 -8.85 -26.65
CA VAL A 34 21.00 -9.51 -26.12
C VAL A 34 21.36 -10.69 -25.21
N LEU A 35 22.29 -11.55 -25.64
CA LEU A 35 22.76 -12.68 -24.83
C LEU A 35 23.41 -12.23 -23.51
N PHE A 36 24.10 -11.10 -23.50
CA PHE A 36 24.69 -10.54 -22.29
C PHE A 36 23.65 -9.89 -21.38
N LEU A 37 22.69 -9.16 -21.95
CA LEU A 37 21.67 -8.46 -21.17
C LEU A 37 20.62 -9.39 -20.54
N LEU A 38 20.29 -10.53 -21.19
CA LEU A 38 19.29 -11.46 -20.67
C LEU A 38 19.62 -12.01 -19.27
N PRO A 39 20.83 -12.56 -19.01
CA PRO A 39 21.15 -13.04 -17.66
C PRO A 39 21.32 -11.89 -16.66
N MET A 40 21.85 -10.74 -17.11
CA MET A 40 22.04 -9.56 -16.27
C MET A 40 20.69 -8.95 -15.86
N SER A 41 19.70 -8.92 -16.75
CA SER A 41 18.34 -8.46 -16.43
C SER A 41 17.68 -9.34 -15.37
N LYS A 42 17.85 -10.67 -15.42
CA LYS A 42 17.33 -11.58 -14.40
C LYS A 42 17.94 -11.33 -13.03
N THR A 43 19.25 -10.99 -12.98
CA THR A 43 19.95 -10.69 -11.72
C THR A 43 19.52 -9.34 -11.15
N LEU A 44 19.31 -8.34 -12.00
CA LEU A 44 18.79 -7.02 -11.60
C LEU A 44 17.34 -7.10 -11.13
N ILE A 45 16.48 -7.84 -11.83
CA ILE A 45 15.08 -8.05 -11.46
C ILE A 45 14.97 -8.86 -10.16
N LYS A 46 15.86 -9.83 -9.92
CA LYS A 46 15.87 -10.61 -8.68
C LYS A 46 16.25 -9.77 -7.44
N LYS A 47 16.99 -8.67 -7.63
CA LYS A 47 17.28 -7.69 -6.58
C LYS A 47 16.14 -6.70 -6.34
N GLN A 48 15.21 -6.58 -7.28
CA GLN A 48 14.03 -5.70 -7.26
C GLN A 48 12.74 -6.48 -6.97
N LYS A 49 12.78 -7.46 -6.04
CA LYS A 49 11.58 -8.12 -5.50
C LYS A 49 10.78 -7.18 -4.58
N GLY A 50 10.60 -5.95 -4.98
CA GLY A 50 9.88 -4.92 -4.25
C GLY A 50 9.34 -3.79 -5.11
N HIS A 51 9.52 -3.83 -6.44
CA HIS A 51 8.96 -2.76 -7.28
C HIS A 51 8.19 -3.36 -8.44
N SER A 52 6.90 -3.28 -8.33
CA SER A 52 5.91 -3.71 -9.30
C SER A 52 6.12 -3.08 -10.67
N ARG A 53 5.89 -3.90 -11.70
CA ARG A 53 5.91 -3.53 -13.11
C ARG A 53 4.81 -2.51 -13.42
N ARG A 54 5.18 -1.47 -14.19
CA ARG A 54 4.32 -0.61 -15.05
C ARG A 54 3.05 -0.07 -14.39
N GLY A 55 3.08 1.22 -14.02
CA GLY A 55 1.88 2.09 -14.06
C GLY A 55 0.72 1.77 -13.11
N ASP A 56 0.68 0.58 -12.55
CA ASP A 56 -0.19 0.20 -11.46
C ASP A 56 0.59 0.40 -10.15
N GLY A 57 0.00 1.12 -9.21
CA GLY A 57 0.50 1.24 -7.84
C GLY A 57 0.79 -0.16 -7.26
N LYS A 58 1.61 -0.23 -6.21
CA LYS A 58 1.86 -1.47 -5.48
C LYS A 58 0.55 -2.21 -5.28
N SER A 59 0.55 -3.54 -5.48
CA SER A 59 -0.63 -4.31 -5.15
C SER A 59 -0.92 -4.17 -3.65
N LEU A 60 -2.18 -4.34 -3.26
CA LEU A 60 -2.53 -4.27 -1.84
C LEU A 60 -1.82 -5.34 -1.03
N ASP A 61 -1.57 -6.51 -1.62
CA ASP A 61 -0.79 -7.58 -1.01
C ASP A 61 0.66 -7.15 -0.76
N ASP A 62 1.27 -6.40 -1.71
CA ASP A 62 2.62 -5.85 -1.52
C ASP A 62 2.65 -4.80 -0.39
N LEU A 63 1.59 -3.98 -0.25
CA LEU A 63 1.48 -3.01 0.83
C LEU A 63 1.31 -3.70 2.19
N VAL A 64 0.50 -4.74 2.25
CA VAL A 64 0.29 -5.54 3.47
C VAL A 64 1.60 -6.17 3.94
N GLU A 65 2.35 -6.80 3.02
CA GLU A 65 3.64 -7.43 3.33
C GLU A 65 4.70 -6.38 3.71
N GLU A 66 4.81 -5.29 2.93
CA GLU A 66 5.81 -4.25 3.14
C GLU A 66 5.60 -3.49 4.46
N TYR A 67 4.35 -3.17 4.77
CA TYR A 67 4.00 -2.48 6.01
C TYR A 67 3.72 -3.44 7.17
N GLN A 68 4.00 -4.75 7.01
CA GLN A 68 3.78 -5.78 8.04
C GLN A 68 2.39 -5.65 8.69
N LEU A 69 1.39 -5.34 7.86
CA LEU A 69 0.02 -5.14 8.35
C LEU A 69 -0.56 -6.44 8.92
N ASP A 70 -0.10 -7.60 8.46
CA ASP A 70 -0.53 -8.91 8.97
C ASP A 70 -0.25 -9.07 10.47
N ASP A 71 0.85 -8.46 10.96
CA ASP A 71 1.20 -8.49 12.38
C ASP A 71 0.50 -7.40 13.20
N ASN A 72 0.02 -6.33 12.55
CA ASN A 72 -0.57 -5.16 13.19
C ASN A 72 -2.06 -4.96 12.87
N LEU A 73 -2.66 -5.89 12.12
CA LEU A 73 -4.06 -5.85 11.69
C LEU A 73 -4.81 -7.07 12.23
N TYR A 74 -5.87 -6.84 12.97
CA TYR A 74 -6.68 -7.89 13.58
C TYR A 74 -8.15 -7.69 13.32
N GLY A 75 -8.86 -8.79 13.12
CA GLY A 75 -10.32 -8.83 13.10
C GLY A 75 -10.87 -9.20 14.47
N TYR A 76 -11.82 -8.42 14.97
CA TYR A 76 -12.53 -8.73 16.21
C TYR A 76 -14.03 -8.73 15.97
N ARG A 77 -14.69 -9.81 16.39
CA ARG A 77 -16.16 -9.91 16.38
C ARG A 77 -16.72 -9.32 17.65
N VAL A 78 -17.77 -8.51 17.50
CA VAL A 78 -18.50 -7.84 18.58
C VAL A 78 -19.59 -8.76 19.12
N PRO A 79 -19.47 -9.32 20.33
CA PRO A 79 -20.55 -10.11 20.95
C PRO A 79 -21.75 -9.22 21.32
N ALA A 80 -22.93 -9.84 21.39
CA ALA A 80 -24.17 -9.12 21.74
C ALA A 80 -24.15 -8.42 23.12
N ARG A 81 -23.29 -8.89 24.03
CA ARG A 81 -23.14 -8.32 25.38
C ARG A 81 -21.90 -7.44 25.53
N SER A 82 -21.24 -7.08 24.43
CA SER A 82 -20.06 -6.22 24.46
C SER A 82 -20.43 -4.78 24.86
N GLY A 83 -19.61 -4.17 25.71
CA GLY A 83 -19.76 -2.77 26.10
C GLY A 83 -19.59 -1.74 24.98
N ILE A 84 -19.11 -2.18 23.79
CA ILE A 84 -18.93 -1.33 22.61
C ILE A 84 -20.20 -1.29 21.73
N THR A 85 -21.16 -2.19 21.97
CA THR A 85 -22.38 -2.31 21.16
C THR A 85 -23.27 -1.08 21.33
N GLY A 86 -23.72 -0.47 20.21
CA GLY A 86 -24.55 0.70 20.18
C GLY A 86 -23.80 2.02 20.35
N GLN A 87 -22.47 1.98 20.53
CA GLN A 87 -21.67 3.20 20.68
C GLN A 87 -21.14 3.69 19.32
N LYS A 88 -20.94 5.00 19.21
CA LYS A 88 -20.27 5.59 18.05
C LYS A 88 -18.76 5.43 18.18
N VAL A 89 -18.06 5.25 17.06
CA VAL A 89 -16.61 5.11 17.02
C VAL A 89 -15.90 6.30 17.66
N ILE A 90 -16.42 7.52 17.47
CA ILE A 90 -15.82 8.73 18.03
C ILE A 90 -15.88 8.76 19.57
N ASP A 91 -16.96 8.24 20.16
CA ASP A 91 -17.17 8.26 21.61
C ASP A 91 -16.27 7.28 22.36
N LEU A 92 -15.74 6.28 21.66
CA LEU A 92 -14.87 5.26 22.23
C LEU A 92 -13.44 5.72 22.46
N ASP A 93 -12.99 6.74 21.72
CA ASP A 93 -11.63 7.28 21.75
C ASP A 93 -10.54 6.19 21.75
N LEU A 94 -10.72 5.17 20.90
CA LEU A 94 -9.86 3.97 20.87
C LEU A 94 -8.40 4.33 20.56
N LYS A 95 -8.20 5.39 19.78
CA LYS A 95 -6.85 5.83 19.41
C LYS A 95 -6.08 6.38 20.60
N SER A 96 -6.69 7.20 21.44
CA SER A 96 -6.02 7.77 22.63
C SER A 96 -5.87 6.74 23.73
N ARG A 97 -6.88 5.86 23.92
CA ARG A 97 -6.90 4.89 25.01
C ARG A 97 -6.02 3.67 24.75
N TYR A 98 -6.01 3.17 23.52
CA TYR A 98 -5.38 1.88 23.17
C TYR A 98 -4.36 2.00 22.03
N GLY A 99 -4.24 3.15 21.37
CA GLY A 99 -3.44 3.31 20.16
C GLY A 99 -3.98 2.52 18.96
N VAL A 100 -5.30 2.27 18.93
CA VAL A 100 -5.98 1.43 17.94
C VAL A 100 -6.87 2.27 17.04
N THR A 101 -6.85 1.98 15.75
CA THR A 101 -7.73 2.60 14.75
C THR A 101 -8.59 1.53 14.09
N ILE A 102 -9.90 1.75 13.99
CA ILE A 102 -10.79 0.89 13.22
C ILE A 102 -10.69 1.29 11.74
N LEU A 103 -10.36 0.34 10.89
CA LEU A 103 -10.28 0.52 9.44
C LEU A 103 -11.63 0.24 8.77
N GLU A 104 -12.27 -0.83 9.19
CA GLU A 104 -13.50 -1.31 8.58
C GLU A 104 -14.42 -1.90 9.65
N ILE A 105 -15.71 -1.67 9.49
CA ILE A 105 -16.77 -2.37 10.22
C ILE A 105 -17.55 -3.19 9.20
N ARG A 106 -17.47 -4.52 9.33
CA ARG A 106 -18.14 -5.45 8.46
C ARG A 106 -19.36 -6.03 9.15
N ASN A 107 -20.53 -5.79 8.59
CA ASN A 107 -21.77 -6.38 9.06
C ASN A 107 -22.12 -7.60 8.20
N GLU A 108 -22.09 -8.78 8.80
CA GLU A 108 -22.53 -10.03 8.17
C GLU A 108 -24.03 -10.26 8.46
N LYS A 109 -24.94 -9.49 7.87
CA LYS A 109 -26.38 -9.80 7.92
C LYS A 109 -26.65 -11.04 7.09
N ARG A 110 -26.88 -12.19 7.74
CA ARG A 110 -27.47 -13.38 7.11
C ARG A 110 -28.87 -13.00 6.66
N LYS A 111 -29.09 -12.79 5.37
CA LYS A 111 -30.45 -12.83 4.82
C LYS A 111 -30.96 -14.26 4.96
N ALA A 112 -32.15 -14.41 5.55
CA ALA A 112 -32.79 -15.68 5.91
C ALA A 112 -33.08 -16.62 4.73
N LEU A 113 -32.69 -16.30 3.51
CA LEU A 113 -32.99 -17.05 2.29
C LEU A 113 -31.74 -17.42 1.48
N GLY A 114 -30.66 -17.85 2.12
CA GLY A 114 -29.64 -18.71 1.50
C GLY A 114 -28.89 -18.24 0.24
N MET A 115 -29.16 -17.09 -0.33
CA MET A 115 -28.53 -16.58 -1.53
C MET A 115 -28.03 -15.15 -1.33
N VAL A 116 -26.71 -14.97 -1.49
CA VAL A 116 -25.96 -13.72 -1.46
C VAL A 116 -25.67 -13.22 -0.03
N ARG A 117 -24.40 -13.30 0.35
CA ARG A 117 -23.83 -12.52 1.45
C ARG A 117 -23.78 -11.07 1.02
N ASP A 118 -24.71 -10.27 1.48
CA ASP A 118 -24.64 -8.82 1.33
C ASP A 118 -23.69 -8.31 2.43
N VAL A 119 -22.43 -8.21 2.09
CA VAL A 119 -21.40 -7.62 2.96
C VAL A 119 -21.49 -6.12 2.72
N SER A 120 -22.20 -5.39 3.56
CA SER A 120 -22.14 -3.94 3.50
C SER A 120 -20.84 -3.50 4.15
N GLN A 121 -19.87 -3.16 3.31
CA GLN A 121 -18.64 -2.49 3.69
C GLN A 121 -18.93 -1.00 3.81
N SER A 122 -18.60 -0.41 4.93
CA SER A 122 -18.61 1.04 5.08
C SER A 122 -17.27 1.52 5.62
N ILE A 123 -16.71 2.52 4.94
CA ILE A 123 -15.57 3.25 5.47
C ILE A 123 -15.97 3.85 6.80
N VAL A 124 -15.20 3.55 7.83
CA VAL A 124 -15.52 3.95 9.20
C VAL A 124 -15.35 5.45 9.37
N SER A 125 -16.45 6.14 9.65
CA SER A 125 -16.43 7.52 10.10
C SER A 125 -16.55 7.58 11.64
N GLY A 126 -16.26 8.73 12.24
CA GLY A 126 -16.47 8.92 13.68
C GLY A 126 -17.92 8.67 14.12
N ASP A 127 -18.89 8.93 13.23
CA ASP A 127 -20.32 8.74 13.48
C ASP A 127 -20.81 7.31 13.25
N SER A 128 -19.96 6.43 12.76
CA SER A 128 -20.32 5.01 12.57
C SER A 128 -20.66 4.37 13.90
N THR A 129 -21.80 3.67 13.97
CA THR A 129 -22.25 2.95 15.15
C THR A 129 -21.86 1.49 15.03
N ILE A 130 -21.36 0.90 16.11
CA ILE A 130 -20.96 -0.51 16.18
C ILE A 130 -22.15 -1.35 16.66
N GLU A 131 -22.52 -2.35 15.89
CA GLU A 131 -23.62 -3.26 16.21
C GLU A 131 -23.11 -4.64 16.71
N ALA A 132 -23.99 -5.35 17.43
CA ALA A 132 -23.71 -6.73 17.81
C ALA A 132 -23.59 -7.62 16.56
N GLY A 133 -22.55 -8.44 16.52
CA GLY A 133 -22.24 -9.33 15.41
C GLY A 133 -21.33 -8.72 14.35
N ASP A 134 -21.04 -7.41 14.44
CA ASP A 134 -20.07 -6.77 13.56
C ASP A 134 -18.67 -7.36 13.73
N ILE A 135 -17.90 -7.34 12.66
CA ILE A 135 -16.48 -7.62 12.67
C ILE A 135 -15.74 -6.30 12.49
N LEU A 136 -14.95 -5.95 13.49
CA LEU A 136 -14.10 -4.75 13.47
C LEU A 136 -12.71 -5.14 12.99
N TYR A 137 -12.29 -4.57 11.88
CA TYR A 137 -10.91 -4.67 11.44
C TYR A 137 -10.13 -3.49 11.97
N VAL A 138 -9.13 -3.77 12.80
CA VAL A 138 -8.41 -2.75 13.55
C VAL A 138 -6.91 -2.85 13.29
N VAL A 139 -6.25 -1.70 13.27
CA VAL A 139 -4.81 -1.55 13.19
C VAL A 139 -4.29 -0.85 14.44
N GLY A 140 -3.14 -1.29 14.93
CA GLY A 140 -2.50 -0.69 16.10
C GLY A 140 -1.39 -1.59 16.64
N ASN A 141 -0.85 -1.22 17.80
CA ASN A 141 0.09 -2.10 18.45
C ASN A 141 -0.64 -3.29 19.09
N ARG A 142 0.01 -4.43 19.12
CA ARG A 142 -0.56 -5.69 19.61
C ARG A 142 -1.12 -5.59 21.04
N ASN A 143 -0.38 -4.96 21.94
CA ASN A 143 -0.78 -4.83 23.34
C ASN A 143 -2.07 -4.01 23.48
N GLY A 144 -2.17 -2.88 22.77
CA GLY A 144 -3.38 -2.05 22.79
C GLY A 144 -4.60 -2.77 22.24
N MET A 145 -4.42 -3.55 21.16
CA MET A 145 -5.51 -4.34 20.57
C MET A 145 -5.98 -5.47 21.50
N GLU A 146 -5.06 -6.17 22.15
CA GLU A 146 -5.39 -7.23 23.13
C GLU A 146 -6.08 -6.63 24.37
N GLN A 147 -5.64 -5.47 24.85
CA GLN A 147 -6.28 -4.77 25.96
C GLN A 147 -7.69 -4.29 25.59
N MET A 148 -7.86 -3.67 24.42
CA MET A 148 -9.17 -3.26 23.90
C MET A 148 -10.12 -4.46 23.79
N ALA A 149 -9.63 -5.59 23.25
CA ALA A 149 -10.43 -6.80 23.11
C ALA A 149 -10.87 -7.35 24.47
N THR A 150 -10.01 -7.30 25.49
CA THR A 150 -10.31 -7.74 26.85
C THR A 150 -11.34 -6.83 27.50
N ASP A 151 -11.13 -5.51 27.45
CA ASP A 151 -11.99 -4.52 28.12
C ASP A 151 -13.43 -4.53 27.56
N TYR A 152 -13.57 -4.75 26.25
CA TYR A 152 -14.89 -4.81 25.59
C TYR A 152 -15.41 -6.22 25.35
N GLY A 153 -14.69 -7.25 25.77
CA GLY A 153 -15.08 -8.66 25.60
C GLY A 153 -15.18 -9.09 24.14
N LEU A 154 -14.30 -8.58 23.26
CA LEU A 154 -14.31 -8.90 21.83
C LEU A 154 -13.67 -10.27 21.56
N SER A 155 -14.16 -10.97 20.54
CA SER A 155 -13.63 -12.26 20.13
C SER A 155 -12.74 -12.13 18.91
N ARG A 156 -11.49 -12.60 18.98
CA ARG A 156 -10.57 -12.54 17.82
C ARG A 156 -11.07 -13.46 16.71
N GLU A 157 -11.17 -12.92 15.49
CA GLU A 157 -11.50 -13.68 14.29
C GLU A 157 -10.22 -14.30 13.71
N LYS A 158 -10.21 -15.62 13.49
CA LYS A 158 -9.01 -16.35 13.05
C LYS A 158 -8.75 -16.26 11.54
N ASN A 159 -9.82 -16.06 10.75
CA ASN A 159 -9.74 -15.97 9.28
C ASN A 159 -9.98 -14.52 8.85
N VAL A 160 -8.96 -13.70 9.01
CA VAL A 160 -8.98 -12.33 8.51
C VAL A 160 -8.63 -12.36 7.02
N THR A 161 -9.61 -12.73 6.18
CA THR A 161 -9.49 -12.49 4.74
C THR A 161 -10.03 -11.08 4.49
N LEU A 162 -9.15 -10.10 4.58
CA LEU A 162 -9.48 -8.75 4.16
C LEU A 162 -9.62 -8.74 2.65
N GLY A 163 -10.80 -8.38 2.16
CA GLY A 163 -10.92 -7.90 0.80
C GLY A 163 -10.29 -6.51 0.74
N PHE A 164 -8.97 -6.43 0.76
CA PHE A 164 -8.22 -5.17 0.72
C PHE A 164 -8.59 -4.29 -0.49
N TYR A 165 -9.16 -4.88 -1.53
CA TYR A 165 -9.60 -4.21 -2.74
C TYR A 165 -10.66 -3.14 -2.51
N ASP A 166 -11.38 -3.20 -1.38
CA ASP A 166 -12.48 -2.29 -1.07
C ASP A 166 -12.11 -1.23 -0.01
N ILE A 167 -10.90 -1.29 0.58
CA ILE A 167 -10.53 -0.40 1.70
C ILE A 167 -9.90 0.92 1.23
N GLY A 168 -9.59 1.06 -0.07
CA GLY A 168 -8.99 2.31 -0.57
C GLY A 168 -7.64 2.65 0.05
N LEU A 169 -6.74 1.66 0.19
CA LEU A 169 -5.37 1.90 0.65
C LEU A 169 -4.51 2.51 -0.45
N ALA A 170 -3.71 3.51 -0.10
CA ALA A 170 -2.77 4.16 -1.01
C ALA A 170 -1.51 4.63 -0.28
N GLU A 171 -0.43 4.78 -1.03
CA GLU A 171 0.77 5.47 -0.56
C GLU A 171 0.78 6.92 -1.06
N LEU A 172 1.00 7.86 -0.15
CA LEU A 172 1.18 9.28 -0.46
C LEU A 172 2.58 9.72 -0.08
N VAL A 173 3.32 10.32 -1.01
CA VAL A 173 4.66 10.84 -0.75
C VAL A 173 4.57 12.32 -0.37
N VAL A 174 5.18 12.69 0.75
CA VAL A 174 5.29 14.09 1.18
C VAL A 174 6.38 14.78 0.38
N LEU A 175 6.00 15.62 -0.58
CA LEU A 175 6.93 16.38 -1.41
C LEU A 175 7.56 17.54 -0.62
N PRO A 176 8.79 17.99 -0.99
CA PRO A 176 9.45 19.13 -0.36
C PRO A 176 8.61 20.42 -0.41
N SER A 177 7.83 20.60 -1.48
CA SER A 177 6.94 21.74 -1.69
C SER A 177 5.58 21.61 -1.01
N SER A 178 5.31 20.47 -0.36
CA SER A 178 4.02 20.21 0.28
C SER A 178 3.84 21.06 1.54
N LYS A 179 2.62 21.59 1.72
CA LYS A 179 2.22 22.29 2.95
C LYS A 179 2.22 21.35 4.17
N LEU A 180 2.25 20.04 3.95
CA LEU A 180 2.31 19.03 5.00
C LEU A 180 3.71 18.91 5.61
N THR A 181 4.75 19.39 4.92
CA THR A 181 6.13 19.32 5.43
C THR A 181 6.25 20.11 6.73
N ASN A 182 6.82 19.46 7.76
CA ASN A 182 6.99 19.97 9.12
C ASN A 182 5.69 20.21 9.90
N THR A 183 4.54 19.74 9.41
CA THR A 183 3.24 19.80 10.07
C THR A 183 2.97 18.49 10.80
N LYS A 184 2.34 18.51 11.97
CA LYS A 184 1.85 17.30 12.63
C LYS A 184 0.64 16.75 11.89
N ILE A 185 0.49 15.41 11.89
CA ILE A 185 -0.66 14.78 11.23
C ILE A 185 -1.99 15.28 11.81
N CYS A 186 -2.10 15.43 13.13
CA CYS A 186 -3.31 15.99 13.77
C CYS A 186 -3.62 17.44 13.35
N GLU A 187 -2.61 18.22 13.00
CA GLU A 187 -2.76 19.61 12.54
C GLU A 187 -3.01 19.71 11.04
N SER A 188 -2.71 18.65 10.28
CA SER A 188 -2.78 18.63 8.80
C SER A 188 -4.21 18.68 8.24
N ARG A 189 -5.21 18.34 9.05
CA ARG A 189 -6.63 18.24 8.67
C ARG A 189 -6.91 17.26 7.49
N LEU A 190 -6.00 16.34 7.19
CA LEU A 190 -6.19 15.33 6.14
C LEU A 190 -7.47 14.52 6.35
N ARG A 191 -7.78 14.18 7.61
CA ARG A 191 -8.99 13.42 7.93
C ARG A 191 -10.27 14.23 7.76
N GLU A 192 -10.24 15.51 8.14
CA GLU A 192 -11.41 16.39 8.14
C GLU A 192 -11.73 16.88 6.74
N ASN A 193 -10.72 17.37 6.01
CA ASN A 193 -10.89 18.01 4.71
C ASN A 193 -10.91 17.00 3.58
N ASP A 194 -9.99 16.02 3.62
CA ASP A 194 -9.72 15.14 2.48
C ASP A 194 -10.24 13.71 2.70
N LYS A 195 -10.81 13.43 3.89
CA LYS A 195 -11.28 12.10 4.29
C LYS A 195 -10.18 11.03 4.30
N VAL A 196 -8.93 11.46 4.40
CA VAL A 196 -7.74 10.62 4.39
C VAL A 196 -7.33 10.26 5.80
N ASN A 197 -7.29 8.97 6.10
CA ASN A 197 -6.82 8.45 7.39
C ASN A 197 -5.40 7.91 7.25
N VAL A 198 -4.44 8.45 8.02
CA VAL A 198 -3.04 7.99 7.98
C VAL A 198 -2.89 6.80 8.91
N LEU A 199 -2.46 5.67 8.37
CA LEU A 199 -2.30 4.38 9.05
C LEU A 199 -0.85 4.10 9.45
N GLY A 200 0.12 4.64 8.71
CA GLY A 200 1.53 4.48 8.96
C GLY A 200 2.37 5.49 8.19
N ILE A 201 3.61 5.65 8.61
CA ILE A 201 4.61 6.47 7.93
C ILE A 201 5.82 5.59 7.65
N ARG A 202 6.28 5.58 6.39
CA ARG A 202 7.59 5.05 6.04
C ARG A 202 8.56 6.20 5.84
N ARG A 203 9.63 6.20 6.63
CA ARG A 203 10.71 7.19 6.58
C ARG A 203 12.03 6.52 6.27
N GLY A 204 12.44 6.56 5.01
CA GLY A 204 13.53 5.73 4.53
C GLY A 204 13.16 4.24 4.62
N GLU A 205 13.85 3.49 5.47
CA GLU A 205 13.57 2.07 5.73
C GLU A 205 12.82 1.82 7.06
N GLU A 206 12.52 2.88 7.81
CA GLU A 206 11.83 2.79 9.08
C GLU A 206 10.30 2.91 8.89
N TYR A 207 9.54 2.00 9.52
CA TYR A 207 8.07 2.02 9.55
C TYR A 207 7.58 2.48 10.92
N ILE A 208 6.76 3.51 10.95
CA ILE A 208 6.26 4.18 12.15
C ILE A 208 4.74 4.03 12.21
N TYR A 209 4.22 3.42 13.27
CA TYR A 209 2.79 3.21 13.49
C TYR A 209 2.27 3.84 14.78
N ASP A 210 3.19 4.14 15.70
CA ASP A 210 2.87 4.69 17.02
C ASP A 210 2.82 6.21 17.01
N ASP A 211 1.94 6.77 17.81
CA ASP A 211 1.76 8.21 18.03
C ASP A 211 1.72 9.06 16.73
N LEU A 212 1.14 8.51 15.67
CA LEU A 212 1.11 9.13 14.34
C LEU A 212 0.57 10.56 14.36
N GLY A 213 -0.44 10.84 15.21
CA GLY A 213 -1.06 12.15 15.30
C GLY A 213 -0.08 13.26 15.65
N ASN A 214 0.86 12.99 16.57
CA ASN A 214 1.86 13.95 17.05
C ASN A 214 3.14 13.97 16.21
N ARG A 215 3.29 13.03 15.28
CA ARG A 215 4.46 12.99 14.40
C ARG A 215 4.46 14.14 13.41
N ARG A 216 5.60 14.82 13.30
CA ARG A 216 5.84 15.82 12.26
C ARG A 216 6.25 15.13 10.97
N LEU A 217 5.54 15.44 9.89
CA LEU A 217 5.84 14.96 8.56
C LEU A 217 7.11 15.62 8.02
N LYS A 218 7.97 14.81 7.42
CA LYS A 218 9.19 15.28 6.74
C LYS A 218 9.05 15.08 5.25
N SER A 219 9.76 15.90 4.48
CA SER A 219 9.90 15.67 3.05
C SER A 219 10.50 14.30 2.78
N GLY A 220 9.92 13.55 1.85
CA GLY A 220 10.31 12.17 1.53
C GLY A 220 9.62 11.11 2.38
N ASP A 221 8.83 11.48 3.40
CA ASP A 221 7.98 10.52 4.09
C ASP A 221 6.95 9.94 3.12
N VAL A 222 6.72 8.65 3.22
CA VAL A 222 5.65 7.95 2.51
C VAL A 222 4.58 7.59 3.53
N LEU A 223 3.39 8.10 3.34
CA LEU A 223 2.25 7.86 4.21
C LEU A 223 1.42 6.71 3.64
N LEU A 224 1.25 5.65 4.41
CA LEU A 224 0.20 4.68 4.14
C LEU A 224 -1.12 5.30 4.58
N VAL A 225 -2.04 5.46 3.66
CA VAL A 225 -3.32 6.10 3.92
C VAL A 225 -4.49 5.23 3.48
N GLN A 226 -5.60 5.44 4.16
CA GLN A 226 -6.91 4.97 3.76
C GLN A 226 -7.73 6.16 3.27
N ALA A 227 -8.29 6.05 2.09
CA ALA A 227 -9.19 7.04 1.50
C ALA A 227 -10.42 6.35 0.92
N PRO A 228 -11.57 7.05 0.77
CA PRO A 228 -12.78 6.52 0.17
C PRO A 228 -12.62 6.24 -1.32
#